data_626849d05234add691716ac486572f93
#
_entry.id   626849d05234add691716ac486572f93
#
_cell.length_a   1.000
_cell.length_b   1.000
_cell.length_c   1.000
_cell.angle_alpha   90.00
_cell.angle_beta   90.00
_cell.angle_gamma   90.00
#
_symmetry.space_group_name_H-M   'P 1'
#
loop_
_entity.id
_entity.type
_entity.pdbx_description
1 polymer ?
#
loop_
_entity_poly.entity_id
_entity_poly.type
_entity_poly.pdbx_seq_one_letter_code
_entity_poly.pdbx_strand_id
1 'polypeptide(L)'
;MILTKNDYYDVACNSLCYLQATLGTECYNDMVISAQQVTEKMLKSVAERVCTDVDKLMHTHNLRGIYDAIHKIRPDFNLDRGALSMLKDFYFDAKYPGDNYVLVDRETCEECLTTMYDCIREVHKIREELGLENHNIKEKMLEPTQMNLFLEAPSWGL
;
A
#
# COMPACT_ATOMS: atom_id res chain seq x y z
N MET A 1 -13.16 3.54 -10.76
CA MET A 1 -13.73 3.89 -9.44
C MET A 1 -13.70 5.38 -9.25
N ILE A 2 -14.79 5.93 -8.75
CA ILE A 2 -14.88 7.34 -8.40
C ILE A 2 -14.82 7.45 -6.88
N LEU A 3 -13.99 8.34 -6.36
CA LEU A 3 -13.90 8.62 -4.94
C LEU A 3 -15.18 9.34 -4.50
N THR A 4 -15.99 8.69 -3.68
CA THR A 4 -17.30 9.18 -3.26
C THR A 4 -17.35 9.66 -1.82
N LYS A 5 -16.39 9.24 -1.00
CA LYS A 5 -16.32 9.58 0.41
C LYS A 5 -14.96 10.11 0.77
N ASN A 6 -14.92 10.98 1.74
CA ASN A 6 -13.69 11.56 2.28
C ASN A 6 -13.25 10.79 3.53
N ASP A 7 -13.06 9.47 3.39
CA ASP A 7 -12.54 8.62 4.45
C ASP A 7 -11.31 7.85 3.97
N TYR A 8 -10.55 7.31 4.93
CA TYR A 8 -9.32 6.61 4.62
C TYR A 8 -9.52 5.39 3.72
N TYR A 9 -10.62 4.67 3.89
CA TYR A 9 -10.87 3.48 3.09
C TYR A 9 -11.09 3.82 1.62
N ASP A 10 -11.96 4.78 1.33
CA ASP A 10 -12.22 5.19 -0.05
C ASP A 10 -10.98 5.83 -0.70
N VAL A 11 -10.22 6.62 0.07
CA VAL A 11 -8.96 7.19 -0.42
C VAL A 11 -7.96 6.08 -0.75
N ALA A 12 -7.84 5.06 0.10
CA ALA A 12 -6.99 3.90 -0.15
C ALA A 12 -7.41 3.15 -1.42
N CYS A 13 -8.70 2.90 -1.58
CA CYS A 13 -9.24 2.21 -2.76
C CYS A 13 -8.98 3.00 -4.05
N ASN A 14 -9.13 4.32 -3.99
CA ASN A 14 -8.82 5.18 -5.15
C ASN A 14 -7.33 5.11 -5.50
N SER A 15 -6.45 5.14 -4.51
CA SER A 15 -5.00 4.99 -4.72
C SER A 15 -4.65 3.62 -5.28
N LEU A 16 -5.36 2.57 -4.84
CA LEU A 16 -5.19 1.21 -5.36
C LEU A 16 -5.57 1.13 -6.85
N CYS A 17 -6.65 1.78 -7.25
CA CYS A 17 -7.04 1.85 -8.67
C CYS A 17 -5.93 2.45 -9.53
N TYR A 18 -5.32 3.52 -9.06
CA TYR A 18 -4.18 4.13 -9.75
C TYR A 18 -3.00 3.16 -9.84
N LEU A 19 -2.65 2.52 -8.73
CA LEU A 19 -1.56 1.53 -8.69
C LEU A 19 -1.83 0.39 -9.67
N GLN A 20 -3.02 -0.16 -9.68
CA GLN A 20 -3.38 -1.28 -10.57
C GLN A 20 -3.30 -0.88 -12.05
N ALA A 21 -3.55 0.38 -12.39
CA ALA A 21 -3.40 0.87 -13.75
C ALA A 21 -1.93 0.88 -14.23
N THR A 22 -0.96 0.81 -13.32
CA THR A 22 0.48 0.86 -13.65
C THR A 22 1.14 -0.52 -13.71
N LEU A 23 0.41 -1.60 -13.46
CA LEU A 23 0.98 -2.95 -13.30
C LEU A 23 1.61 -3.53 -14.57
N GLY A 24 1.33 -2.96 -15.73
CA GLY A 24 1.97 -3.34 -17.00
C GLY A 24 3.25 -2.56 -17.30
N THR A 25 3.74 -1.75 -16.37
CA THR A 25 4.96 -0.95 -16.51
C THR A 25 6.11 -1.54 -15.70
N GLU A 26 7.30 -0.96 -15.83
CA GLU A 26 8.47 -1.26 -15.00
C GLU A 26 8.73 -0.17 -13.95
N CYS A 27 7.74 0.65 -13.63
CA CYS A 27 7.87 1.73 -12.66
C CYS A 27 7.77 1.20 -11.22
N TYR A 28 8.66 0.26 -10.87
CA TYR A 28 8.58 -0.48 -9.61
C TYR A 28 8.76 0.40 -8.39
N ASN A 29 9.63 1.41 -8.44
CA ASN A 29 9.81 2.32 -7.32
C ASN A 29 8.50 3.04 -6.97
N ASP A 30 7.81 3.58 -7.97
CA ASP A 30 6.53 4.26 -7.73
C ASP A 30 5.44 3.30 -7.29
N MET A 31 5.48 2.05 -7.76
CA MET A 31 4.53 1.03 -7.31
C MET A 31 4.69 0.70 -5.83
N VAL A 32 5.92 0.54 -5.32
CA VAL A 32 6.12 0.23 -3.90
C VAL A 32 5.78 1.42 -3.02
N ILE A 33 6.03 2.65 -3.49
CA ILE A 33 5.60 3.87 -2.79
C ILE A 33 4.07 3.89 -2.70
N SER A 34 3.38 3.61 -3.80
CA SER A 34 1.91 3.55 -3.82
C SER A 34 1.38 2.41 -2.94
N ALA A 35 2.01 1.24 -2.97
CA ALA A 35 1.62 0.12 -2.12
C ALA A 35 1.75 0.47 -0.63
N GLN A 36 2.81 1.16 -0.24
CA GLN A 36 2.99 1.65 1.12
C GLN A 36 1.86 2.61 1.51
N GLN A 37 1.51 3.55 0.63
CA GLN A 37 0.45 4.51 0.92
C GLN A 37 -0.94 3.86 0.99
N VAL A 38 -1.23 2.91 0.11
CA VAL A 38 -2.48 2.14 0.18
C VAL A 38 -2.56 1.39 1.50
N THR A 39 -1.48 0.71 1.88
CA THR A 39 -1.41 -0.05 3.13
C THR A 39 -1.60 0.85 4.35
N GLU A 40 -0.93 1.99 4.37
CA GLU A 40 -1.07 2.97 5.46
C GLU A 40 -2.52 3.44 5.62
N LYS A 41 -3.15 3.84 4.52
CA LYS A 41 -4.53 4.33 4.55
C LYS A 41 -5.52 3.23 4.91
N MET A 42 -5.28 2.00 4.45
CA MET A 42 -6.09 0.84 4.85
C MET A 42 -5.99 0.59 6.35
N LEU A 43 -4.79 0.59 6.92
CA LEU A 43 -4.60 0.44 8.36
C LEU A 43 -5.27 1.58 9.13
N LYS A 44 -5.11 2.81 8.69
CA LYS A 44 -5.75 3.97 9.33
C LYS A 44 -7.27 3.89 9.28
N SER A 45 -7.84 3.33 8.21
CA SER A 45 -9.30 3.16 8.10
C SER A 45 -9.87 2.25 9.18
N VAL A 46 -9.10 1.28 9.64
CA VAL A 46 -9.48 0.42 10.77
C VAL A 46 -9.16 1.08 12.10
N ALA A 47 -7.95 1.63 12.22
CA ALA A 47 -7.48 2.24 13.47
C ALA A 47 -8.42 3.36 13.96
N GLU A 48 -8.92 4.19 13.07
CA GLU A 48 -9.84 5.28 13.43
C GLU A 48 -11.16 4.77 14.01
N ARG A 49 -11.52 3.52 13.76
CA ARG A 49 -12.77 2.93 14.24
C ARG A 49 -12.62 2.07 15.48
N VAL A 50 -11.45 1.46 15.68
CA VAL A 50 -11.26 0.49 16.77
C VAL A 50 -10.30 0.96 17.85
N CYS A 51 -9.40 1.90 17.55
CA CYS A 51 -8.41 2.41 18.50
C CYS A 51 -8.93 3.62 19.27
N THR A 52 -8.42 3.84 20.49
CA THR A 52 -8.84 4.94 21.35
C THR A 52 -7.96 6.18 21.22
N ASP A 53 -6.67 6.03 20.94
CA ASP A 53 -5.72 7.14 20.77
C ASP A 53 -5.46 7.37 19.29
N VAL A 54 -6.46 7.95 18.62
CA VAL A 54 -6.50 8.05 17.16
C VAL A 54 -5.54 9.10 16.61
N ASP A 55 -5.40 10.25 17.29
CA ASP A 55 -4.63 11.38 16.75
C ASP A 55 -3.18 11.00 16.41
N LYS A 56 -2.52 10.31 17.33
CA LYS A 56 -1.14 9.87 17.12
C LYS A 56 -1.01 8.93 15.93
N LEU A 57 -1.97 8.02 15.79
CA LEU A 57 -1.97 7.04 14.70
C LEU A 57 -2.23 7.68 13.34
N MET A 58 -3.04 8.73 13.30
CA MET A 58 -3.36 9.43 12.04
C MET A 58 -2.19 10.27 11.52
N HIS A 59 -1.22 10.62 12.37
CA HIS A 59 -0.07 11.44 11.99
C HIS A 59 1.22 10.64 11.76
N THR A 60 1.21 9.32 11.95
CA THR A 60 2.38 8.48 11.72
C THR A 60 2.34 7.83 10.34
N HIS A 61 3.54 7.55 9.78
CA HIS A 61 3.72 6.73 8.59
C HIS A 61 4.28 5.35 8.93
N ASN A 62 4.34 5.01 10.20
CA ASN A 62 4.87 3.73 10.68
C ASN A 62 3.80 2.64 10.59
N LEU A 63 3.81 1.87 9.51
CA LEU A 63 2.82 0.81 9.27
C LEU A 63 2.75 -0.20 10.40
N ARG A 64 3.91 -0.63 10.89
CA ARG A 64 3.99 -1.61 11.98
C ARG A 64 3.40 -1.04 13.27
N GLY A 65 3.65 0.22 13.56
CA GLY A 65 3.08 0.88 14.75
C GLY A 65 1.56 0.97 14.68
N ILE A 66 1.01 1.30 13.52
CA ILE A 66 -0.45 1.32 13.33
C ILE A 66 -1.01 -0.09 13.48
N TYR A 67 -0.40 -1.06 12.82
CA TYR A 67 -0.80 -2.46 12.93
C TYR A 67 -0.77 -2.95 14.39
N ASP A 68 0.30 -2.69 15.12
CA ASP A 68 0.43 -3.13 16.52
C ASP A 68 -0.70 -2.56 17.39
N ALA A 69 -1.09 -1.30 17.18
CA ALA A 69 -2.20 -0.69 17.90
C ALA A 69 -3.54 -1.40 17.61
N ILE A 70 -3.79 -1.76 16.36
CA ILE A 70 -4.99 -2.50 15.96
C ILE A 70 -4.96 -3.91 16.55
N HIS A 71 -3.85 -4.61 16.39
CA HIS A 71 -3.68 -6.00 16.81
C HIS A 71 -3.84 -6.15 18.32
N LYS A 72 -3.43 -5.17 19.11
CA LYS A 72 -3.61 -5.17 20.55
C LYS A 72 -5.09 -5.26 20.96
N ILE A 73 -5.97 -4.62 20.19
CA ILE A 73 -7.42 -4.58 20.44
C ILE A 73 -8.12 -5.76 19.73
N ARG A 74 -7.63 -6.10 18.55
CA ARG A 74 -8.16 -7.16 17.68
C ARG A 74 -7.06 -8.18 17.39
N PRO A 75 -6.81 -9.17 18.28
CA PRO A 75 -5.73 -10.14 18.08
C PRO A 75 -5.89 -11.04 16.86
N ASP A 76 -7.09 -11.17 16.32
CA ASP A 76 -7.40 -11.88 15.07
C ASP A 76 -7.01 -11.10 13.81
N PHE A 77 -6.77 -9.79 13.92
CA PHE A 77 -6.20 -8.98 12.85
C PHE A 77 -4.70 -9.23 12.80
N ASN A 78 -4.26 -10.08 11.87
CA ASN A 78 -2.92 -10.63 11.88
C ASN A 78 -2.19 -10.40 10.55
N LEU A 79 -1.08 -9.66 10.61
CA LEU A 79 -0.20 -9.38 9.48
C LEU A 79 1.25 -9.69 9.84
N ASP A 80 2.09 -9.86 8.83
CA ASP A 80 3.52 -10.01 9.00
C ASP A 80 4.18 -8.66 9.33
N ARG A 81 4.63 -8.50 10.57
CA ARG A 81 5.25 -7.27 11.07
C ARG A 81 6.54 -6.94 10.34
N GLY A 82 7.32 -7.96 9.99
CA GLY A 82 8.57 -7.76 9.23
C GLY A 82 8.29 -7.24 7.82
N ALA A 83 7.29 -7.78 7.15
CA ALA A 83 6.88 -7.33 5.84
C ALA A 83 6.38 -5.87 5.87
N LEU A 84 5.63 -5.50 6.89
CA LEU A 84 5.18 -4.11 7.07
C LEU A 84 6.36 -3.15 7.31
N SER A 85 7.34 -3.57 8.08
CA SER A 85 8.55 -2.75 8.31
C SER A 85 9.35 -2.55 7.03
N MET A 86 9.48 -3.59 6.22
CA MET A 86 10.16 -3.50 4.93
C MET A 86 9.42 -2.56 3.98
N LEU A 87 8.11 -2.69 3.87
CA LEU A 87 7.30 -1.84 3.01
C LEU A 87 7.37 -0.37 3.44
N LYS A 88 7.37 -0.10 4.74
CA LYS A 88 7.51 1.25 5.28
C LYS A 88 8.81 1.91 4.84
N ASP A 89 9.92 1.16 4.86
CA ASP A 89 11.24 1.70 4.53
C ASP A 89 11.31 2.19 3.08
N PHE A 90 10.59 1.55 2.16
CA PHE A 90 10.54 1.98 0.77
C PHE A 90 9.89 3.35 0.57
N TYR A 91 9.12 3.86 1.52
CA TYR A 91 8.54 5.20 1.39
C TYR A 91 9.62 6.26 1.16
N PHE A 92 10.75 6.15 1.85
CA PHE A 92 11.87 7.07 1.66
C PHE A 92 12.92 6.52 0.68
N ASP A 93 13.30 5.27 0.83
CA ASP A 93 14.43 4.68 0.11
C ASP A 93 14.17 4.50 -1.39
N ALA A 94 12.92 4.32 -1.80
CA ALA A 94 12.53 4.22 -3.20
C ALA A 94 12.12 5.56 -3.80
N LYS A 95 11.91 6.61 -2.98
CA LYS A 95 11.34 7.88 -3.41
C LYS A 95 12.38 8.97 -3.59
N TYR A 96 13.37 9.05 -2.71
CA TYR A 96 14.31 10.15 -2.68
C TYR A 96 15.72 9.69 -3.05
N PRO A 97 16.41 10.42 -3.96
CA PRO A 97 17.82 10.13 -4.25
C PRO A 97 18.68 10.40 -3.01
N GLY A 98 19.78 9.68 -2.91
CA GLY A 98 20.71 9.79 -1.80
C GLY A 98 21.40 8.47 -1.53
N ASP A 99 22.13 8.39 -0.42
CA ASP A 99 22.95 7.21 -0.10
C ASP A 99 22.13 5.95 0.14
N ASN A 100 20.88 6.10 0.57
CA ASN A 100 19.96 4.98 0.85
C ASN A 100 18.99 4.70 -0.29
N TYR A 101 19.11 5.39 -1.42
CA TYR A 101 18.20 5.19 -2.55
C TYR A 101 18.31 3.77 -3.09
N VAL A 102 17.17 3.13 -3.28
CA VAL A 102 17.08 1.76 -3.76
C VAL A 102 16.34 1.71 -5.09
N LEU A 103 16.92 1.02 -6.07
CA LEU A 103 16.20 0.62 -7.28
C LEU A 103 15.47 -0.67 -6.98
N VAL A 104 14.15 -0.59 -7.00
CA VAL A 104 13.29 -1.74 -6.72
C VAL A 104 13.26 -2.66 -7.94
N ASP A 105 13.52 -3.95 -7.73
CA ASP A 105 13.37 -4.96 -8.77
C ASP A 105 11.93 -5.52 -8.79
N ARG A 106 11.66 -6.33 -9.82
CA ARG A 106 10.34 -6.93 -10.02
C ARG A 106 9.93 -7.81 -8.83
N GLU A 107 10.83 -8.63 -8.34
CA GLU A 107 10.55 -9.57 -7.24
C GLU A 107 10.19 -8.81 -5.96
N THR A 108 10.96 -7.80 -5.60
CA THR A 108 10.68 -6.95 -4.44
C THR A 108 9.35 -6.23 -4.58
N CYS A 109 9.04 -5.74 -5.79
CA CYS A 109 7.76 -5.11 -6.06
C CYS A 109 6.59 -6.10 -5.84
N GLU A 110 6.73 -7.32 -6.33
CA GLU A 110 5.72 -8.37 -6.12
C GLU A 110 5.51 -8.68 -4.63
N GLU A 111 6.57 -8.73 -3.86
CA GLU A 111 6.49 -8.92 -2.40
C GLU A 111 5.73 -7.78 -1.72
N CYS A 112 5.99 -6.55 -2.12
CA CYS A 112 5.29 -5.38 -1.59
C CYS A 112 3.80 -5.40 -1.96
N LEU A 113 3.45 -5.79 -3.18
CA LEU A 113 2.04 -5.93 -3.58
C LEU A 113 1.34 -7.02 -2.76
N THR A 114 2.01 -8.15 -2.51
CA THR A 114 1.48 -9.22 -1.67
C THR A 114 1.20 -8.72 -0.26
N THR A 115 2.13 -8.00 0.34
CA THR A 115 1.95 -7.39 1.67
C THR A 115 0.76 -6.46 1.71
N MET A 116 0.61 -5.62 0.69
CA MET A 116 -0.54 -4.71 0.55
C MET A 116 -1.86 -5.49 0.47
N TYR A 117 -1.94 -6.51 -0.37
CA TYR A 117 -3.18 -7.29 -0.51
C TYR A 117 -3.49 -8.10 0.75
N ASP A 118 -2.50 -8.63 1.44
CA ASP A 118 -2.72 -9.26 2.74
C ASP A 118 -3.38 -8.29 3.73
N CYS A 119 -2.90 -7.05 3.76
CA CYS A 119 -3.48 -6.00 4.59
C CYS A 119 -4.94 -5.72 4.20
N ILE A 120 -5.21 -5.57 2.91
CA ILE A 120 -6.56 -5.29 2.42
C ILE A 120 -7.54 -6.40 2.85
N ARG A 121 -7.12 -7.67 2.73
CA ARG A 121 -7.96 -8.79 3.14
C ARG A 121 -8.30 -8.75 4.63
N GLU A 122 -7.32 -8.47 5.47
CA GLU A 122 -7.55 -8.37 6.92
C GLU A 122 -8.42 -7.17 7.28
N VAL A 123 -8.21 -6.03 6.61
CA VAL A 123 -9.05 -4.84 6.77
C VAL A 123 -10.50 -5.15 6.37
N HIS A 124 -10.71 -5.85 5.26
CA HIS A 124 -12.05 -6.23 4.81
C HIS A 124 -12.79 -7.11 5.82
N LYS A 125 -12.08 -8.03 6.49
CA LYS A 125 -12.70 -8.86 7.55
C LYS A 125 -13.21 -8.01 8.71
N ILE A 126 -12.39 -7.07 9.19
CA ILE A 126 -12.79 -6.17 10.28
C ILE A 126 -13.97 -5.29 9.85
N ARG A 127 -13.91 -4.75 8.63
CA ARG A 127 -14.99 -3.91 8.11
C ARG A 127 -16.32 -4.67 8.03
N GLU A 128 -16.31 -5.93 7.61
CA GLU A 128 -17.51 -6.77 7.60
C GLU A 128 -18.08 -6.96 9.01
N GLU A 129 -17.23 -7.22 10.00
CA GLU A 129 -17.65 -7.34 11.39
C GLU A 129 -18.28 -6.04 11.92
N LEU A 130 -17.82 -4.90 11.43
CA LEU A 130 -18.34 -3.57 11.78
C LEU A 130 -19.60 -3.19 10.98
N GLY A 131 -20.08 -4.06 10.08
CA GLY A 131 -21.24 -3.79 9.24
C GLY A 131 -20.98 -2.80 8.11
N LEU A 132 -19.72 -2.63 7.70
CA LEU A 132 -19.34 -1.72 6.63
C LEU A 132 -19.25 -2.46 5.30
N GLU A 133 -19.59 -1.75 4.22
CA GLU A 133 -19.47 -2.29 2.88
C GLU A 133 -18.04 -2.23 2.38
N ASN A 134 -17.60 -3.30 1.73
CA ASN A 134 -16.31 -3.37 1.05
C ASN A 134 -16.48 -3.26 -0.46
N HIS A 135 -15.56 -2.54 -1.11
CA HIS A 135 -15.43 -2.62 -2.56
C HIS A 135 -14.95 -4.02 -2.96
N ASN A 136 -15.41 -4.49 -4.10
CA ASN A 136 -14.95 -5.76 -4.67
C ASN A 136 -13.58 -5.54 -5.34
N ILE A 137 -12.51 -5.82 -4.62
CA ILE A 137 -11.14 -5.61 -5.08
C ILE A 137 -10.59 -6.91 -5.68
N LYS A 138 -10.18 -6.83 -6.94
CA LYS A 138 -9.42 -7.90 -7.58
C LYS A 138 -7.95 -7.74 -7.26
N GLU A 139 -7.30 -8.81 -6.80
CA GLU A 139 -5.89 -8.79 -6.41
C GLU A 139 -4.99 -8.98 -7.64
N LYS A 140 -4.86 -7.91 -8.41
CA LYS A 140 -4.02 -7.92 -9.61
C LYS A 140 -2.55 -7.80 -9.23
N MET A 141 -1.72 -8.64 -9.84
CA MET A 141 -0.27 -8.62 -9.72
C MET A 141 0.38 -8.03 -10.98
N LEU A 142 1.71 -7.95 -10.97
CA LEU A 142 2.46 -7.43 -12.10
C LEU A 142 2.14 -8.21 -13.37
N GLU A 143 1.89 -7.48 -14.44
CA GLU A 143 1.64 -8.01 -15.76
C GLU A 143 2.97 -8.11 -16.54
N PRO A 144 3.00 -8.85 -17.68
CA PRO A 144 4.15 -8.77 -18.59
C PRO A 144 4.40 -7.32 -19.00
N THR A 145 5.67 -6.91 -18.97
CA THR A 145 6.05 -5.55 -19.29
C THR A 145 5.61 -5.18 -20.70
N GLN A 146 4.88 -4.07 -20.81
CA GLN A 146 4.57 -3.45 -22.07
C GLN A 146 5.65 -2.43 -22.42
N MET A 147 5.90 -2.23 -23.72
CA MET A 147 6.86 -1.23 -24.15
C MET A 147 6.44 0.14 -23.60
N ASN A 148 7.36 0.82 -22.95
CA ASN A 148 7.14 2.16 -22.46
C ASN A 148 7.25 3.14 -23.62
N LEU A 149 6.11 3.74 -23.99
CA LEU A 149 6.04 4.65 -25.11
C LEU A 149 6.77 5.98 -24.89
N PHE A 150 7.07 6.32 -23.64
CA PHE A 150 7.71 7.58 -23.27
C PHE A 150 9.21 7.46 -23.07
N LEU A 151 9.70 6.25 -22.81
CA LEU A 151 11.09 5.97 -22.57
C LEU A 151 11.57 4.93 -23.56
N GLU A 152 11.54 5.26 -24.84
CA GLU A 152 12.19 4.44 -25.84
C GLU A 152 13.66 4.28 -25.49
N ALA A 153 14.29 3.22 -26.02
CA ALA A 153 15.70 2.98 -25.80
C ALA A 153 16.47 4.28 -25.98
N PRO A 154 17.35 4.63 -25.06
CA PRO A 154 17.86 5.97 -24.95
C PRO A 154 18.58 6.42 -26.22
N SER A 155 17.97 7.36 -26.85
CA SER A 155 18.58 8.18 -27.88
C SER A 155 19.17 9.46 -27.30
N TRP A 156 19.38 9.51 -25.98
CA TRP A 156 19.81 10.71 -25.26
C TRP A 156 21.27 11.09 -25.52
N GLY A 157 21.82 10.67 -26.64
CA GLY A 157 23.19 11.00 -27.00
C GLY A 157 24.24 10.24 -26.21
N LEU A 158 23.88 9.16 -25.70
CA LEU A 158 24.76 8.30 -24.93
C LEU A 158 25.47 7.28 -25.79
#